data_bf9820551dc75d3c082e631c9e04c123
#
_entry.id   bf9820551dc75d3c082e631c9e04c123
#
_cell.length_a   1.000
_cell.length_b   1.000
_cell.length_c   1.000
_cell.angle_alpha   90.00
_cell.angle_beta   90.00
_cell.angle_gamma   90.00
#
_symmetry.space_group_name_H-M   'P 1'
#
loop_
_entity.id
_entity.type
_entity.pdbx_description
1 polymer ?
#
loop_
_entity_poly.entity_id
_entity_poly.type
_entity_poly.pdbx_seq_one_letter_code
_entity_poly.pdbx_strand_id
1 'polypeptide(L)'
;MNHYFAVCKRFALAGFVAGVFFGIGAQAQLPASDPLYQTISGLDTTLFDAYNHCDLTKMGSMVAEDLEFYHDQTGLSVGKQSLLDGVKNNICGKVQRELVGSLEVYPLKGYGAVEIGVHRFTHPGDPRNVGEAKFIQLWQLKDGSWKLTRVISFDHNAATTQATVNK
;
A
#
# COMPACT_ATOMS: atom_id res chain seq x y z
N MET A 1 87.41 23.04 -9.59
CA MET A 1 86.40 22.48 -10.53
C MET A 1 85.38 21.74 -9.67
N ASN A 2 84.29 22.40 -9.25
CA ASN A 2 83.27 21.81 -8.41
C ASN A 2 81.94 21.84 -9.16
N HIS A 3 81.44 20.67 -9.46
CA HIS A 3 80.13 20.51 -10.08
C HIS A 3 79.06 20.33 -8.98
N TYR A 4 78.16 21.30 -8.87
CA TYR A 4 76.96 21.16 -8.03
C TYR A 4 75.85 20.55 -8.85
N PHE A 5 75.42 19.32 -8.46
CA PHE A 5 74.19 18.71 -8.99
C PHE A 5 72.97 19.24 -8.22
N ALA A 6 72.11 19.95 -8.91
CA ALA A 6 70.83 20.37 -8.36
C ALA A 6 69.78 19.24 -8.50
N VAL A 7 69.33 18.70 -7.39
CA VAL A 7 68.26 17.69 -7.32
C VAL A 7 66.90 18.40 -7.31
N CYS A 8 66.18 18.29 -8.39
CA CYS A 8 64.82 18.83 -8.53
C CYS A 8 63.81 17.85 -7.90
N LYS A 9 63.31 18.14 -6.69
CA LYS A 9 62.23 17.37 -6.06
C LYS A 9 60.91 17.75 -6.69
N ARG A 10 60.33 16.84 -7.46
CA ARG A 10 58.92 16.96 -7.98
C ARG A 10 57.97 16.55 -6.85
N PHE A 11 57.26 17.48 -6.30
CA PHE A 11 56.09 17.21 -5.42
C PHE A 11 54.90 16.84 -6.32
N ALA A 12 54.49 15.56 -6.24
CA ALA A 12 53.24 15.11 -6.82
C ALA A 12 52.10 15.46 -5.87
N LEU A 13 51.26 16.41 -6.26
CA LEU A 13 50.02 16.73 -5.56
C LEU A 13 48.98 15.67 -5.93
N ALA A 14 48.74 14.71 -5.03
CA ALA A 14 47.65 13.76 -5.17
C ALA A 14 46.33 14.45 -4.79
N GLY A 15 45.58 14.90 -5.79
CA GLY A 15 44.24 15.45 -5.60
C GLY A 15 43.25 14.34 -5.20
N PHE A 16 42.81 14.38 -3.94
CA PHE A 16 41.77 13.48 -3.43
C PHE A 16 40.41 14.04 -3.87
N VAL A 17 39.84 13.50 -4.94
CA VAL A 17 38.46 13.82 -5.36
C VAL A 17 37.52 13.02 -4.45
N ALA A 18 36.98 13.67 -3.42
CA ALA A 18 35.91 13.12 -2.61
C ALA A 18 34.63 13.08 -3.46
N GLY A 19 34.31 11.94 -4.04
CA GLY A 19 33.05 11.70 -4.72
C GLY A 19 31.92 11.72 -3.71
N VAL A 20 31.08 12.74 -3.75
CA VAL A 20 29.81 12.78 -3.01
C VAL A 20 28.84 11.84 -3.70
N PHE A 21 28.72 10.60 -3.23
CA PHE A 21 27.67 9.69 -3.62
C PHE A 21 26.36 10.21 -3.04
N PHE A 22 25.54 10.92 -3.84
CA PHE A 22 24.13 11.07 -3.52
C PHE A 22 23.48 9.68 -3.65
N GLY A 23 23.38 8.98 -2.53
CA GLY A 23 22.56 7.78 -2.46
C GLY A 23 21.12 8.17 -2.78
N ILE A 24 20.60 7.74 -3.93
CA ILE A 24 19.17 7.76 -4.20
C ILE A 24 18.60 6.71 -3.24
N GLY A 25 18.15 7.17 -2.06
CA GLY A 25 17.51 6.31 -1.09
C GLY A 25 16.25 5.73 -1.73
N ALA A 26 16.26 4.44 -2.04
CA ALA A 26 15.02 3.73 -2.32
C ALA A 26 14.08 3.96 -1.14
N GLN A 27 12.87 4.45 -1.39
CA GLN A 27 11.89 4.71 -0.35
C GLN A 27 11.45 3.35 0.20
N ALA A 28 11.96 3.01 1.39
CA ALA A 28 11.66 1.75 2.04
C ALA A 28 10.24 1.77 2.61
N GLN A 29 9.65 0.59 2.75
CA GLN A 29 8.42 0.38 3.52
C GLN A 29 8.55 1.02 4.90
N LEU A 30 7.51 1.72 5.34
CA LEU A 30 7.49 2.35 6.67
C LEU A 30 7.35 1.29 7.76
N PRO A 31 8.08 1.44 8.88
CA PRO A 31 7.88 0.56 10.04
C PRO A 31 6.51 0.82 10.68
N ALA A 32 5.95 -0.18 11.35
CA ALA A 32 4.64 -0.08 11.99
C ALA A 32 4.53 1.03 13.05
N SER A 33 5.66 1.50 13.60
CA SER A 33 5.72 2.63 14.54
C SER A 33 5.67 4.01 13.86
N ASP A 34 5.76 4.08 12.54
CA ASP A 34 5.72 5.35 11.81
C ASP A 34 4.31 5.96 11.87
N PRO A 35 4.17 7.27 12.16
CA PRO A 35 2.86 7.93 12.23
C PRO A 35 2.02 7.80 10.95
N LEU A 36 2.66 7.82 9.76
CA LEU A 36 1.94 7.65 8.50
C LEU A 36 1.44 6.20 8.36
N TYR A 37 2.26 5.20 8.73
CA TYR A 37 1.82 3.80 8.77
C TYR A 37 0.59 3.64 9.66
N GLN A 38 0.62 4.18 10.87
CA GLN A 38 -0.50 4.10 11.81
C GLN A 38 -1.75 4.80 11.28
N THR A 39 -1.58 5.95 10.60
CA THR A 39 -2.68 6.66 9.95
C THR A 39 -3.34 5.79 8.87
N ILE A 40 -2.55 5.25 7.94
CA ILE A 40 -3.08 4.44 6.84
C ILE A 40 -3.72 3.14 7.35
N SER A 41 -3.08 2.46 8.30
CA SER A 41 -3.65 1.27 8.95
C SER A 41 -4.98 1.57 9.66
N GLY A 42 -5.10 2.73 10.30
CA GLY A 42 -6.36 3.18 10.88
C GLY A 42 -7.45 3.48 9.84
N LEU A 43 -7.06 4.01 8.68
CA LEU A 43 -7.97 4.22 7.54
C LEU A 43 -8.45 2.90 6.94
N ASP A 44 -7.55 1.92 6.72
CA ASP A 44 -7.92 0.56 6.28
C ASP A 44 -8.93 -0.07 7.25
N THR A 45 -8.59 -0.07 8.53
CA THR A 45 -9.47 -0.63 9.57
C THR A 45 -10.86 0.02 9.53
N THR A 46 -10.92 1.35 9.45
CA THR A 46 -12.19 2.10 9.44
C THR A 46 -13.00 1.84 8.17
N LEU A 47 -12.32 1.78 7.01
CA LEU A 47 -12.97 1.52 5.73
C LEU A 47 -13.59 0.11 5.70
N PHE A 48 -12.84 -0.89 6.15
CA PHE A 48 -13.31 -2.27 6.11
C PHE A 48 -14.24 -2.64 7.27
N ASP A 49 -14.19 -1.91 8.38
CA ASP A 49 -15.25 -1.97 9.37
C ASP A 49 -16.58 -1.50 8.76
N ALA A 50 -16.58 -0.35 8.08
CA ALA A 50 -17.75 0.15 7.37
C ALA A 50 -18.24 -0.82 6.27
N TYR A 51 -17.31 -1.43 5.53
CA TYR A 51 -17.62 -2.47 4.54
C TYR A 51 -18.30 -3.68 5.18
N ASN A 52 -17.74 -4.22 6.25
CA ASN A 52 -18.24 -5.41 6.93
C ASN A 52 -19.63 -5.19 7.59
N HIS A 53 -19.91 -3.96 8.04
CA HIS A 53 -21.20 -3.58 8.64
C HIS A 53 -22.17 -2.94 7.65
N CYS A 54 -21.79 -2.85 6.37
CA CYS A 54 -22.61 -2.19 5.33
C CYS A 54 -22.94 -0.72 5.63
N ASP A 55 -22.05 0.00 6.32
CA ASP A 55 -22.14 1.44 6.51
C ASP A 55 -21.66 2.19 5.27
N LEU A 56 -22.53 2.24 4.26
CA LEU A 56 -22.24 2.90 2.98
C LEU A 56 -22.02 4.41 3.12
N THR A 57 -22.59 5.04 4.14
CA THR A 57 -22.39 6.46 4.43
C THR A 57 -20.96 6.71 4.89
N LYS A 58 -20.50 5.93 5.87
CA LYS A 58 -19.12 6.02 6.35
C LYS A 58 -18.13 5.69 5.27
N MET A 59 -18.35 4.58 4.55
CA MET A 59 -17.50 4.17 3.44
C MET A 59 -17.41 5.27 2.36
N GLY A 60 -18.54 5.83 1.94
CA GLY A 60 -18.60 6.90 0.95
C GLY A 60 -17.92 8.18 1.41
N SER A 61 -17.88 8.46 2.72
CA SER A 61 -17.14 9.61 3.26
C SER A 61 -15.63 9.48 3.14
N MET A 62 -15.11 8.26 2.96
CA MET A 62 -13.68 7.96 2.87
C MET A 62 -13.18 7.83 1.43
N VAL A 63 -14.08 7.72 0.46
CA VAL A 63 -13.77 7.47 -0.95
C VAL A 63 -13.85 8.78 -1.76
N ALA A 64 -12.94 8.95 -2.72
CA ALA A 64 -12.97 10.08 -3.66
C ALA A 64 -14.09 9.91 -4.69
N GLU A 65 -14.63 11.03 -5.20
CA GLU A 65 -15.71 11.00 -6.20
C GLU A 65 -15.28 10.30 -7.50
N ASP A 66 -14.01 10.50 -7.88
CA ASP A 66 -13.35 9.97 -9.07
C ASP A 66 -12.55 8.69 -8.80
N LEU A 67 -12.94 7.89 -7.81
CA LEU A 67 -12.30 6.62 -7.52
C LEU A 67 -12.20 5.75 -8.77
N GLU A 68 -11.08 5.11 -8.97
CA GLU A 68 -10.94 4.01 -9.92
C GLU A 68 -10.64 2.71 -9.17
N PHE A 69 -11.43 1.68 -9.43
CA PHE A 69 -11.28 0.36 -8.88
C PHE A 69 -11.00 -0.65 -9.99
N TYR A 70 -9.81 -1.19 -9.98
CA TYR A 70 -9.34 -2.22 -10.91
C TYR A 70 -9.43 -3.58 -10.24
N HIS A 71 -10.23 -4.48 -10.80
CA HIS A 71 -10.44 -5.81 -10.26
C HIS A 71 -10.10 -6.84 -11.34
N ASP A 72 -9.26 -7.83 -11.02
CA ASP A 72 -8.76 -8.81 -11.99
C ASP A 72 -9.86 -9.66 -12.64
N GLN A 73 -10.98 -9.89 -11.94
CA GLN A 73 -12.09 -10.72 -12.46
C GLN A 73 -13.22 -9.90 -13.09
N THR A 74 -13.44 -8.66 -12.65
CA THR A 74 -14.58 -7.85 -13.10
C THR A 74 -14.21 -6.60 -13.89
N GLY A 75 -12.90 -6.28 -13.96
CA GLY A 75 -12.38 -5.14 -14.71
C GLY A 75 -12.44 -3.83 -13.96
N LEU A 76 -12.47 -2.72 -14.71
CA LEU A 76 -12.46 -1.36 -14.17
C LEU A 76 -13.87 -0.90 -13.81
N SER A 77 -14.01 -0.38 -12.61
CA SER A 77 -15.16 0.39 -12.12
C SER A 77 -14.72 1.81 -11.76
N VAL A 78 -15.47 2.81 -12.18
CA VAL A 78 -15.14 4.23 -11.99
C VAL A 78 -16.24 4.94 -11.19
N GLY A 79 -15.79 5.75 -10.24
CA GLY A 79 -16.64 6.61 -9.42
C GLY A 79 -17.09 5.97 -8.11
N LYS A 80 -17.22 6.84 -7.09
CA LYS A 80 -17.68 6.47 -5.74
C LYS A 80 -19.00 5.71 -5.76
N GLN A 81 -19.97 6.20 -6.53
CA GLN A 81 -21.31 5.60 -6.55
C GLN A 81 -21.28 4.17 -7.06
N SER A 82 -20.49 3.91 -8.11
CA SER A 82 -20.30 2.57 -8.66
C SER A 82 -19.74 1.59 -7.61
N LEU A 83 -18.76 2.02 -6.83
CA LEU A 83 -18.23 1.22 -5.71
C LEU A 83 -19.31 0.94 -4.67
N LEU A 84 -20.03 1.97 -4.21
CA LEU A 84 -21.06 1.83 -3.16
C LEU A 84 -22.22 0.93 -3.61
N ASP A 85 -22.65 1.05 -4.86
CA ASP A 85 -23.68 0.17 -5.43
C ASP A 85 -23.20 -1.28 -5.53
N GLY A 86 -21.95 -1.48 -5.92
CA GLY A 86 -21.32 -2.80 -5.92
C GLY A 86 -21.29 -3.44 -4.52
N VAL A 87 -20.86 -2.69 -3.52
CA VAL A 87 -20.85 -3.15 -2.13
C VAL A 87 -22.27 -3.44 -1.63
N LYS A 88 -23.21 -2.52 -1.86
CA LYS A 88 -24.63 -2.71 -1.48
C LYS A 88 -25.23 -3.99 -2.05
N ASN A 89 -25.01 -4.23 -3.32
CA ASN A 89 -25.72 -5.30 -4.04
C ASN A 89 -25.05 -6.67 -3.89
N ASN A 90 -23.72 -6.71 -3.75
CA ASN A 90 -22.97 -7.94 -3.83
C ASN A 90 -22.30 -8.35 -2.51
N ILE A 91 -22.07 -7.41 -1.60
CA ILE A 91 -21.27 -7.63 -0.39
C ILE A 91 -22.14 -7.59 0.87
N CYS A 92 -22.98 -6.57 1.01
CA CYS A 92 -23.77 -6.33 2.22
C CYS A 92 -24.51 -7.57 2.70
N GLY A 93 -24.17 -8.05 3.90
CA GLY A 93 -24.78 -9.25 4.51
C GLY A 93 -24.32 -10.58 3.91
N LYS A 94 -23.44 -10.58 2.93
CA LYS A 94 -22.99 -11.77 2.20
C LYS A 94 -21.51 -12.07 2.36
N VAL A 95 -20.69 -11.03 2.47
CA VAL A 95 -19.22 -11.14 2.48
C VAL A 95 -18.68 -10.31 3.62
N GLN A 96 -17.65 -10.82 4.28
CA GLN A 96 -16.83 -10.07 5.24
C GLN A 96 -15.38 -10.13 4.84
N ARG A 97 -14.65 -9.06 5.10
CA ARG A 97 -13.22 -8.93 4.80
C ARG A 97 -12.41 -8.86 6.10
N GLU A 98 -11.29 -9.57 6.13
CA GLU A 98 -10.24 -9.38 7.12
C GLU A 98 -8.89 -9.12 6.44
N LEU A 99 -8.00 -8.40 7.14
CA LEU A 99 -6.61 -8.24 6.71
C LEU A 99 -5.82 -9.51 7.08
N VAL A 100 -5.01 -10.02 6.15
CA VAL A 100 -4.11 -11.14 6.38
C VAL A 100 -2.70 -10.62 6.59
N GLY A 101 -2.14 -10.84 7.77
CA GLY A 101 -0.79 -10.35 8.10
C GLY A 101 -0.75 -8.85 8.37
N SER A 102 0.30 -8.20 7.89
CA SER A 102 0.54 -6.75 8.04
C SER A 102 0.44 -6.01 6.71
N LEU A 103 0.14 -4.73 6.79
CA LEU A 103 0.20 -3.83 5.64
C LEU A 103 1.65 -3.48 5.29
N GLU A 104 1.87 -3.13 4.03
CA GLU A 104 3.02 -2.37 3.59
C GLU A 104 2.55 -0.95 3.26
N VAL A 105 3.23 0.05 3.80
CA VAL A 105 2.89 1.46 3.57
C VAL A 105 4.11 2.20 3.04
N TYR A 106 3.91 2.94 1.96
CA TYR A 106 4.94 3.75 1.31
C TYR A 106 4.43 5.18 1.12
N PRO A 107 5.19 6.21 1.56
CA PRO A 107 4.79 7.59 1.35
C PRO A 107 4.87 7.97 -0.13
N LEU A 108 3.90 8.74 -0.63
CA LEU A 108 3.92 9.37 -1.94
C LEU A 108 4.06 10.87 -1.76
N LYS A 109 5.24 11.41 -2.07
CA LYS A 109 5.56 12.83 -1.91
C LYS A 109 4.55 13.72 -2.65
N GLY A 110 3.92 14.63 -1.91
CA GLY A 110 2.96 15.59 -2.46
C GLY A 110 1.59 15.00 -2.81
N TYR A 111 1.35 13.72 -2.47
CA TYR A 111 0.08 13.05 -2.72
C TYR A 111 -0.51 12.45 -1.44
N GLY A 112 0.20 11.52 -0.81
CA GLY A 112 -0.28 10.77 0.35
C GLY A 112 0.50 9.48 0.55
N ALA A 113 -0.14 8.31 0.36
CA ALA A 113 0.50 7.03 0.57
C ALA A 113 -0.02 5.94 -0.39
N VAL A 114 0.85 4.95 -0.65
CA VAL A 114 0.47 3.62 -1.16
C VAL A 114 0.33 2.68 0.02
N GLU A 115 -0.71 1.90 0.00
CA GLU A 115 -0.96 0.79 0.89
C GLU A 115 -1.00 -0.50 0.08
N ILE A 116 -0.34 -1.56 0.57
CA ILE A 116 -0.32 -2.88 -0.05
C ILE A 116 -0.61 -3.91 1.03
N GLY A 117 -1.41 -4.92 0.70
CA GLY A 117 -1.71 -6.00 1.63
C GLY A 117 -2.40 -7.19 0.97
N VAL A 118 -2.79 -8.13 1.81
CA VAL A 118 -3.61 -9.28 1.44
C VAL A 118 -4.88 -9.24 2.28
N HIS A 119 -6.01 -9.46 1.64
CA HIS A 119 -7.26 -9.61 2.35
C HIS A 119 -7.86 -10.99 2.13
N ARG A 120 -8.56 -11.46 3.14
CA ARG A 120 -9.37 -12.68 3.09
C ARG A 120 -10.84 -12.27 3.11
N PHE A 121 -11.60 -12.95 2.27
CA PHE A 121 -13.04 -12.80 2.20
C PHE A 121 -13.70 -14.08 2.69
N THR A 122 -14.64 -13.93 3.60
CA THR A 122 -15.46 -15.03 4.14
C THR A 122 -16.92 -14.78 3.81
N HIS A 123 -17.68 -15.88 3.72
CA HIS A 123 -19.10 -15.84 3.42
C HIS A 123 -19.87 -16.45 4.59
N PRO A 124 -20.53 -15.65 5.44
CA PRO A 124 -21.24 -16.18 6.62
C PRO A 124 -22.25 -17.28 6.32
N GLY A 125 -22.84 -17.26 5.12
CA GLY A 125 -23.77 -18.28 4.64
C GLY A 125 -23.12 -19.57 4.10
N ASP A 126 -21.81 -19.55 3.80
CA ASP A 126 -21.02 -20.71 3.34
C ASP A 126 -19.59 -20.65 3.89
N PRO A 127 -19.34 -21.20 5.07
CA PRO A 127 -18.02 -21.15 5.73
C PRO A 127 -16.88 -21.80 4.92
N ARG A 128 -17.17 -22.59 3.89
CA ARG A 128 -16.16 -23.19 3.02
C ARG A 128 -15.77 -22.28 1.87
N ASN A 129 -16.57 -21.27 1.58
CA ASN A 129 -16.29 -20.26 0.57
C ASN A 129 -15.41 -19.17 1.18
N VAL A 130 -14.09 -19.39 1.14
CA VAL A 130 -13.08 -18.48 1.63
C VAL A 130 -12.12 -18.17 0.50
N GLY A 131 -11.92 -16.89 0.21
CA GLY A 131 -11.01 -16.40 -0.82
C GLY A 131 -9.97 -15.45 -0.24
N GLU A 132 -8.82 -15.35 -0.88
CA GLU A 132 -7.80 -14.35 -0.61
C GLU A 132 -7.47 -13.59 -1.89
N ALA A 133 -7.10 -12.34 -1.74
CA ALA A 133 -6.61 -11.50 -2.83
C ALA A 133 -5.57 -10.51 -2.32
N LYS A 134 -4.68 -10.11 -3.21
CA LYS A 134 -3.76 -8.99 -2.98
C LYS A 134 -4.45 -7.68 -3.33
N PHE A 135 -4.06 -6.61 -2.65
CA PHE A 135 -4.56 -5.29 -2.99
C PHE A 135 -3.47 -4.23 -2.93
N ILE A 136 -3.69 -3.18 -3.72
CA ILE A 136 -2.98 -1.92 -3.66
C ILE A 136 -4.02 -0.83 -3.54
N GLN A 137 -3.85 0.08 -2.58
CA GLN A 137 -4.71 1.24 -2.38
C GLN A 137 -3.88 2.53 -2.40
N LEU A 138 -4.39 3.58 -3.04
CA LEU A 138 -3.79 4.89 -3.02
C LEU A 138 -4.67 5.83 -2.19
N TRP A 139 -4.10 6.28 -1.07
CA TRP A 139 -4.69 7.27 -0.19
C TRP A 139 -4.14 8.65 -0.49
N GLN A 140 -4.99 9.58 -0.84
CA GLN A 140 -4.64 10.99 -1.05
C GLN A 140 -4.93 11.82 0.19
N LEU A 141 -3.95 12.61 0.63
CA LEU A 141 -4.15 13.67 1.61
C LEU A 141 -4.36 14.99 0.88
N LYS A 142 -5.57 15.53 0.95
CA LYS A 142 -5.92 16.82 0.35
C LYS A 142 -6.76 17.63 1.33
N ASP A 143 -6.39 18.88 1.54
CA ASP A 143 -7.10 19.82 2.43
C ASP A 143 -7.34 19.23 3.84
N GLY A 144 -6.33 18.53 4.38
CA GLY A 144 -6.39 17.88 5.69
C GLY A 144 -7.25 16.61 5.77
N SER A 145 -7.80 16.15 4.64
CA SER A 145 -8.65 14.96 4.58
C SER A 145 -8.01 13.85 3.75
N TRP A 146 -8.10 12.62 4.26
CA TRP A 146 -7.68 11.42 3.53
C TRP A 146 -8.84 10.85 2.70
N LYS A 147 -8.55 10.51 1.44
CA LYS A 147 -9.50 9.87 0.54
C LYS A 147 -8.83 8.71 -0.20
N LEU A 148 -9.54 7.61 -0.28
CA LEU A 148 -9.17 6.50 -1.16
C LEU A 148 -9.48 6.89 -2.60
N THR A 149 -8.46 6.91 -3.47
CA THR A 149 -8.59 7.38 -4.85
C THR A 149 -8.43 6.27 -5.87
N ARG A 150 -7.61 5.26 -5.58
CA ARG A 150 -7.35 4.11 -6.47
C ARG A 150 -7.32 2.83 -5.67
N VAL A 151 -7.89 1.79 -6.22
CA VAL A 151 -7.85 0.43 -5.70
C VAL A 151 -7.49 -0.52 -6.82
N ILE A 152 -6.56 -1.42 -6.57
CA ILE A 152 -6.27 -2.57 -7.42
C ILE A 152 -6.46 -3.80 -6.56
N SER A 153 -7.36 -4.72 -6.93
CA SER A 153 -7.57 -5.99 -6.25
C SER A 153 -7.34 -7.11 -7.25
N PHE A 154 -6.41 -7.99 -6.92
CA PHE A 154 -5.89 -8.97 -7.89
C PHE A 154 -5.40 -10.25 -7.20
N ASP A 155 -5.10 -11.28 -8.01
CA ASP A 155 -4.63 -12.59 -7.53
C ASP A 155 -5.68 -13.25 -6.62
N HIS A 156 -6.97 -13.18 -7.03
CA HIS A 156 -8.06 -13.81 -6.31
C HIS A 156 -7.97 -15.33 -6.42
N ASN A 157 -7.73 -15.98 -5.29
CA ASN A 157 -7.58 -17.41 -5.16
C ASN A 157 -8.50 -17.95 -4.05
N ALA A 158 -8.94 -19.21 -4.19
CA ALA A 158 -9.52 -19.90 -3.05
C ALA A 158 -8.46 -19.99 -1.93
N ALA A 159 -8.82 -19.60 -0.70
CA ALA A 159 -7.88 -19.71 0.40
C ALA A 159 -7.50 -21.17 0.61
N THR A 160 -6.20 -21.46 0.58
CA THR A 160 -5.70 -22.79 0.89
C THR A 160 -5.92 -23.02 2.38
N THR A 161 -6.84 -23.89 2.74
CA THR A 161 -6.96 -24.37 4.12
C THR A 161 -5.66 -25.07 4.45
N GLN A 162 -4.74 -24.41 5.15
CA GLN A 162 -3.60 -25.11 5.74
C GLN A 162 -4.18 -26.05 6.80
N ALA A 163 -4.33 -27.32 6.41
CA ALA A 163 -4.57 -28.37 7.38
C ALA A 163 -3.40 -28.33 8.37
N THR A 164 -3.68 -27.95 9.61
CA THR A 164 -2.75 -28.13 10.72
C THR A 164 -2.47 -29.62 10.84
N VAL A 165 -1.36 -30.06 10.26
CA VAL A 165 -0.81 -31.38 10.52
C VAL A 165 -0.26 -31.33 11.93
N ASN A 166 -1.12 -31.66 12.91
CA ASN A 166 -0.67 -31.99 14.25
C ASN A 166 0.08 -33.34 14.17
N LYS A 167 1.41 -33.27 14.34
CA LYS A 167 2.27 -34.40 14.65
C LYS A 167 2.44 -34.52 16.15
#